data_567e5fe24f163a574a741247bfab1f80
#
_entry.id   567e5fe24f163a574a741247bfab1f80
#
_cell.length_a   1.000
_cell.length_b   1.000
_cell.length_c   1.000
_cell.angle_alpha   90.00
_cell.angle_beta   90.00
_cell.angle_gamma   90.00
#
_symmetry.space_group_name_H-M   'P 1'
#
loop_
_entity.id
_entity.type
_entity.pdbx_description
1 polymer ?
#
loop_
_entity_poly.entity_id
_entity_poly.type
_entity_poly.pdbx_seq_one_letter_code
_entity_poly.pdbx_strand_id
1 'polypeptide(L)'
;MIQLKKTAIIFCSFLICANLNAQFSSQLEQTPVMTLGVFHFSFPNLDAVKTAEEDKISVLDDPWQSEIVAIAKAIEDFRPTIIAIELNPSAQRRIDSLYQLYRAGDWNLTTSETQQLGFRIARNLGIDRIYCVDNMGVHYDNIQNLFADSARLTALEHYYFNSPYRHITLREAGRIESVIDHVLFYNHPDQIRESLSTYLLHPFKYEESPGDFIGVDFESGRWYNRNLRIFRNIQRIERTSDDRILMIVGKEHLNLLNLFFDISREFEFVSPLPYLEKAKDF
;
A
#
# COMPACT_ATOMS: atom_id res chain seq x y z
N MET A 1 28.48 32.29 -54.29
CA MET A 1 27.67 32.84 -53.19
C MET A 1 26.55 31.93 -52.69
N ILE A 2 26.49 30.65 -53.12
CA ILE A 2 25.40 29.70 -52.77
C ILE A 2 25.85 28.62 -51.76
N GLN A 3 27.16 28.39 -51.59
CA GLN A 3 27.65 27.35 -50.62
C GLN A 3 27.67 27.77 -49.14
N LEU A 4 27.79 29.03 -48.83
CA LEU A 4 27.82 29.48 -47.40
C LEU A 4 26.45 29.41 -46.71
N LYS A 5 25.34 29.47 -47.46
CA LYS A 5 23.99 29.42 -46.85
C LYS A 5 23.54 28.01 -46.42
N LYS A 6 24.09 26.94 -47.03
CA LYS A 6 23.74 25.56 -46.67
C LYS A 6 24.42 25.07 -45.38
N THR A 7 25.61 25.54 -45.10
CA THR A 7 26.36 25.16 -43.88
C THR A 7 25.77 25.77 -42.62
N ALA A 8 25.24 27.00 -42.71
CA ALA A 8 24.62 27.67 -41.55
C ALA A 8 23.30 27.02 -41.09
N ILE A 9 22.52 26.47 -42.07
CA ILE A 9 21.24 25.81 -41.76
C ILE A 9 21.48 24.45 -41.08
N ILE A 10 22.52 23.71 -41.45
CA ILE A 10 22.87 22.43 -40.83
C ILE A 10 23.38 22.63 -39.40
N PHE A 11 24.10 23.69 -39.11
CA PHE A 11 24.61 24.01 -37.77
C PHE A 11 23.48 24.44 -36.82
N CYS A 12 22.51 25.22 -37.27
CA CYS A 12 21.32 25.56 -36.48
C CYS A 12 20.44 24.34 -36.18
N SER A 13 20.30 23.40 -37.11
CA SER A 13 19.51 22.19 -36.89
C SER A 13 20.14 21.26 -35.85
N PHE A 14 21.45 21.16 -35.79
CA PHE A 14 22.19 20.37 -34.83
C PHE A 14 22.11 20.98 -33.40
N LEU A 15 22.15 22.30 -33.25
CA LEU A 15 22.02 23.00 -32.00
C LEU A 15 20.59 22.93 -31.45
N ILE A 16 19.58 22.93 -32.30
CA ILE A 16 18.17 22.78 -31.88
C ILE A 16 17.90 21.33 -31.43
N CYS A 17 18.45 20.34 -32.11
CA CYS A 17 18.32 18.93 -31.69
C CYS A 17 19.08 18.64 -30.37
N ALA A 18 20.23 19.26 -30.13
CA ALA A 18 20.98 19.10 -28.90
C ALA A 18 20.24 19.73 -27.67
N ASN A 19 19.56 20.86 -27.90
CA ASN A 19 18.75 21.48 -26.82
C ASN A 19 17.43 20.74 -26.57
N LEU A 20 16.81 20.11 -27.57
CA LEU A 20 15.63 19.29 -27.37
C LEU A 20 15.95 18.00 -26.59
N ASN A 21 17.11 17.39 -26.84
CA ASN A 21 17.54 16.21 -26.07
C ASN A 21 17.91 16.57 -24.60
N ALA A 22 18.43 17.77 -24.35
CA ALA A 22 18.72 18.25 -23.00
C ALA A 22 17.42 18.58 -22.20
N GLN A 23 16.34 18.95 -22.87
CA GLN A 23 15.05 19.22 -22.22
C GLN A 23 14.25 17.94 -21.88
N PHE A 24 14.53 16.80 -22.53
CA PHE A 24 13.88 15.53 -22.22
C PHE A 24 14.66 14.66 -21.21
N SER A 25 15.84 15.07 -20.76
CA SER A 25 16.65 14.37 -19.77
C SER A 25 16.58 14.98 -18.36
N SER A 26 15.56 15.78 -18.05
CA SER A 26 15.27 16.09 -16.64
C SER A 26 14.81 14.80 -15.98
N GLN A 27 15.71 14.08 -15.32
CA GLN A 27 15.31 13.04 -14.39
C GLN A 27 14.35 13.69 -13.39
N LEU A 28 13.15 13.14 -13.28
CA LEU A 28 12.25 13.52 -12.19
C LEU A 28 12.98 13.21 -10.89
N GLU A 29 13.07 14.18 -9.98
CA GLU A 29 13.53 13.90 -8.63
C GLU A 29 12.57 12.91 -7.99
N GLN A 30 13.10 11.75 -7.60
CA GLN A 30 12.31 10.71 -7.00
C GLN A 30 12.09 11.00 -5.51
N THR A 31 10.84 10.94 -5.06
CA THR A 31 10.50 11.03 -3.64
C THR A 31 10.67 9.67 -2.99
N PRO A 32 11.50 9.52 -1.93
CA PRO A 32 11.59 8.29 -1.18
C PRO A 32 10.23 7.89 -0.57
N VAL A 33 9.80 6.65 -0.82
CA VAL A 33 8.57 6.09 -0.25
C VAL A 33 8.86 4.77 0.42
N MET A 34 8.46 4.65 1.68
CA MET A 34 8.49 3.40 2.45
C MET A 34 7.06 2.93 2.65
N THR A 35 6.78 1.68 2.30
CA THR A 35 5.53 1.01 2.65
C THR A 35 5.77 0.15 3.89
N LEU A 36 4.90 0.28 4.89
CA LEU A 36 4.89 -0.54 6.08
C LEU A 36 3.60 -1.37 6.09
N GLY A 37 3.73 -2.64 5.72
CA GLY A 37 2.63 -3.59 5.74
C GLY A 37 2.39 -4.14 7.13
N VAL A 38 1.16 -4.08 7.59
CA VAL A 38 0.77 -4.56 8.91
C VAL A 38 -0.46 -5.47 8.80
N PHE A 39 -0.67 -6.34 9.81
CA PHE A 39 -1.97 -6.95 10.00
C PHE A 39 -2.92 -5.93 10.66
N HIS A 40 -4.24 -6.17 10.57
CA HIS A 40 -5.21 -5.30 11.21
C HIS A 40 -5.18 -5.50 12.73
N PHE A 41 -4.64 -4.55 13.46
CA PHE A 41 -4.43 -4.63 14.92
C PHE A 41 -5.74 -4.79 15.73
N SER A 42 -6.88 -4.40 15.16
CA SER A 42 -8.20 -4.57 15.76
C SER A 42 -8.90 -5.89 15.44
N PHE A 43 -8.29 -6.75 14.59
CA PHE A 43 -8.85 -8.03 14.12
C PHE A 43 -10.31 -7.93 13.65
N PRO A 44 -10.63 -7.05 12.67
CA PRO A 44 -12.01 -6.84 12.24
C PRO A 44 -12.58 -8.06 11.49
N ASN A 45 -11.75 -9.08 11.19
CA ASN A 45 -12.10 -10.27 10.41
C ASN A 45 -12.73 -9.95 9.05
N LEU A 46 -12.24 -8.91 8.39
CA LEU A 46 -12.63 -8.51 7.04
C LEU A 46 -11.90 -9.31 5.94
N ASP A 47 -10.81 -9.96 6.30
CA ASP A 47 -10.00 -10.77 5.40
C ASP A 47 -10.69 -12.11 5.08
N ALA A 48 -10.28 -12.74 3.97
CA ALA A 48 -10.78 -14.07 3.57
C ALA A 48 -10.46 -15.15 4.61
N VAL A 49 -9.30 -15.04 5.29
CA VAL A 49 -8.91 -15.88 6.42
C VAL A 49 -9.19 -15.11 7.70
N LYS A 50 -10.01 -15.70 8.56
CA LYS A 50 -10.39 -15.08 9.83
C LYS A 50 -9.47 -15.58 10.95
N THR A 51 -9.01 -14.66 11.78
CA THR A 51 -8.29 -15.00 13.01
C THR A 51 -9.28 -15.57 14.04
N ALA A 52 -8.99 -16.74 14.60
CA ALA A 52 -9.78 -17.32 15.67
C ALA A 52 -9.74 -16.45 16.94
N GLU A 53 -10.78 -16.48 17.76
CA GLU A 53 -10.85 -15.62 18.94
C GLU A 53 -9.70 -15.89 19.92
N GLU A 54 -9.29 -17.17 20.06
CA GLU A 54 -8.18 -17.60 20.90
C GLU A 54 -6.79 -17.15 20.42
N ASP A 55 -6.68 -16.76 19.14
CA ASP A 55 -5.44 -16.28 18.54
C ASP A 55 -5.35 -14.76 18.46
N LYS A 56 -6.43 -14.05 18.81
CA LYS A 56 -6.44 -12.60 18.86
C LYS A 56 -5.65 -12.10 20.05
N ILE A 57 -4.85 -11.07 19.83
CA ILE A 57 -4.13 -10.34 20.89
C ILE A 57 -4.76 -8.97 21.08
N SER A 58 -4.58 -8.38 22.26
CA SER A 58 -4.81 -6.96 22.46
C SER A 58 -3.50 -6.20 22.28
N VAL A 59 -3.38 -5.44 21.21
CA VAL A 59 -2.18 -4.62 20.93
C VAL A 59 -1.97 -3.48 21.93
N LEU A 60 -2.89 -3.28 22.87
CA LEU A 60 -2.76 -2.32 23.97
C LEU A 60 -2.10 -2.93 25.19
N ASP A 61 -1.95 -4.26 25.22
CA ASP A 61 -1.35 -4.99 26.33
C ASP A 61 0.13 -5.31 26.04
N ASP A 62 0.95 -5.39 27.09
CA ASP A 62 2.32 -5.86 26.95
C ASP A 62 2.36 -7.41 26.78
N PRO A 63 3.36 -7.90 26.02
CA PRO A 63 4.50 -7.17 25.46
C PRO A 63 4.21 -6.45 24.13
N TRP A 64 3.08 -6.69 23.47
CA TRP A 64 2.79 -6.25 22.10
C TRP A 64 2.74 -4.72 21.97
N GLN A 65 2.24 -4.01 22.99
CA GLN A 65 2.25 -2.54 22.99
C GLN A 65 3.67 -2.00 22.99
N SER A 66 4.56 -2.58 23.77
CA SER A 66 5.99 -2.19 23.81
C SER A 66 6.67 -2.43 22.46
N GLU A 67 6.38 -3.56 21.80
CA GLU A 67 6.91 -3.86 20.45
C GLU A 67 6.40 -2.88 19.39
N ILE A 68 5.13 -2.48 19.44
CA ILE A 68 4.56 -1.47 18.54
C ILE A 68 5.26 -0.11 18.73
N VAL A 69 5.54 0.26 19.98
CA VAL A 69 6.30 1.47 20.28
C VAL A 69 7.71 1.38 19.72
N ALA A 70 8.37 0.22 19.82
CA ALA A 70 9.70 -0.04 19.26
C ALA A 70 9.69 0.05 17.72
N ILE A 71 8.68 -0.55 17.05
CA ILE A 71 8.50 -0.41 15.60
C ILE A 71 8.37 1.07 15.21
N ALA A 72 7.47 1.82 15.89
CA ALA A 72 7.27 3.23 15.58
C ALA A 72 8.58 4.01 15.71
N LYS A 73 9.33 3.81 16.80
CA LYS A 73 10.62 4.46 17.05
C LYS A 73 11.67 4.09 15.99
N ALA A 74 11.74 2.84 15.57
CA ALA A 74 12.68 2.42 14.54
C ALA A 74 12.34 3.02 13.16
N ILE A 75 11.05 3.10 12.81
CA ILE A 75 10.58 3.69 11.55
C ILE A 75 10.81 5.22 11.52
N GLU A 76 10.86 5.90 12.68
CA GLU A 76 11.20 7.33 12.75
C GLU A 76 12.60 7.64 12.18
N ASP A 77 13.52 6.68 12.16
CA ASP A 77 14.85 6.85 11.54
C ASP A 77 14.78 7.02 10.01
N PHE A 78 13.70 6.58 9.37
CA PHE A 78 13.42 6.90 7.98
C PHE A 78 13.15 8.40 7.79
N ARG A 79 12.80 9.14 8.85
CA ARG A 79 12.44 10.56 8.87
C ARG A 79 11.36 10.93 7.87
N PRO A 80 10.20 10.27 7.89
CA PRO A 80 9.10 10.66 7.02
C PRO A 80 8.66 12.10 7.32
N THR A 81 8.28 12.82 6.27
CA THR A 81 7.65 14.16 6.35
C THR A 81 6.17 14.08 6.01
N ILE A 82 5.77 13.00 5.35
CA ILE A 82 4.40 12.70 4.93
C ILE A 82 4.06 11.30 5.41
N ILE A 83 2.89 11.16 6.07
CA ILE A 83 2.31 9.86 6.42
C ILE A 83 1.01 9.66 5.64
N ALA A 84 0.92 8.53 4.95
CA ALA A 84 -0.26 8.07 4.23
C ALA A 84 -0.82 6.80 4.89
N ILE A 85 -2.13 6.67 4.97
CA ILE A 85 -2.82 5.58 5.65
C ILE A 85 -3.92 4.98 4.79
N GLU A 86 -4.22 3.69 5.00
CA GLU A 86 -5.28 2.95 4.32
C GLU A 86 -6.67 3.34 4.85
N LEU A 87 -7.07 4.56 4.60
CA LEU A 87 -8.44 5.01 4.84
C LEU A 87 -8.94 5.81 3.63
N ASN A 88 -10.24 5.73 3.38
CA ASN A 88 -10.84 6.49 2.29
C ASN A 88 -10.70 8.00 2.54
N PRO A 89 -10.42 8.82 1.51
CA PRO A 89 -10.32 10.28 1.62
C PRO A 89 -11.54 10.97 2.25
N SER A 90 -12.72 10.35 2.18
CA SER A 90 -13.92 10.85 2.89
C SER A 90 -13.76 10.87 4.42
N ALA A 91 -12.85 10.04 4.96
CA ALA A 91 -12.53 10.01 6.39
C ALA A 91 -11.54 11.12 6.82
N GLN A 92 -10.98 11.89 5.87
CA GLN A 92 -9.90 12.84 6.14
C GLN A 92 -10.23 13.80 7.29
N ARG A 93 -11.39 14.44 7.27
CA ARG A 93 -11.80 15.40 8.31
C ARG A 93 -11.83 14.76 9.72
N ARG A 94 -12.33 13.51 9.79
CA ARG A 94 -12.37 12.76 11.06
C ARG A 94 -10.97 12.43 11.56
N ILE A 95 -10.08 12.00 10.66
CA ILE A 95 -8.68 11.70 11.01
C ILE A 95 -7.94 12.96 11.44
N ASP A 96 -8.09 14.06 10.72
CA ASP A 96 -7.49 15.36 11.10
C ASP A 96 -7.93 15.76 12.51
N SER A 97 -9.23 15.68 12.83
CA SER A 97 -9.76 16.01 14.15
C SER A 97 -9.21 15.11 15.27
N LEU A 98 -9.22 13.79 15.08
CA LEU A 98 -8.71 12.82 16.06
C LEU A 98 -7.20 12.99 16.28
N TYR A 99 -6.45 13.23 15.21
CA TYR A 99 -5.01 13.44 15.30
C TYR A 99 -4.68 14.73 16.06
N GLN A 100 -5.41 15.83 15.85
CA GLN A 100 -5.23 17.06 16.63
C GLN A 100 -5.54 16.85 18.14
N LEU A 101 -6.60 16.12 18.48
CA LEU A 101 -6.89 15.75 19.87
C LEU A 101 -5.75 14.93 20.48
N TYR A 102 -5.20 13.95 19.72
CA TYR A 102 -4.04 13.18 20.19
C TYR A 102 -2.80 14.05 20.40
N ARG A 103 -2.52 14.99 19.48
CA ARG A 103 -1.42 15.96 19.67
C ARG A 103 -1.58 16.82 20.91
N ALA A 104 -2.80 17.23 21.21
CA ALA A 104 -3.14 18.02 22.41
C ALA A 104 -3.07 17.22 23.72
N GLY A 105 -3.08 15.88 23.63
CA GLY A 105 -3.14 15.00 24.81
C GLY A 105 -4.55 14.65 25.28
N ASP A 106 -5.56 15.02 24.47
CA ASP A 106 -7.00 14.84 24.77
C ASP A 106 -7.58 13.55 24.13
N TRP A 107 -6.74 12.70 23.56
CA TRP A 107 -7.13 11.44 22.93
C TRP A 107 -6.15 10.32 23.27
N ASN A 108 -6.68 9.17 23.70
CA ASN A 108 -5.93 7.94 23.87
C ASN A 108 -5.98 7.12 22.58
N LEU A 109 -4.83 6.55 22.17
CA LEU A 109 -4.76 5.70 21.00
C LEU A 109 -5.60 4.44 21.19
N THR A 110 -6.36 4.09 20.16
CA THR A 110 -7.12 2.83 20.09
C THR A 110 -6.24 1.70 19.53
N THR A 111 -6.81 0.52 19.30
CA THR A 111 -6.13 -0.62 18.67
C THR A 111 -5.82 -0.39 17.18
N SER A 112 -6.30 0.68 16.55
CA SER A 112 -6.07 0.93 15.11
C SER A 112 -4.59 1.12 14.80
N GLU A 113 -4.08 0.41 13.80
CA GLU A 113 -2.72 0.55 13.25
C GLU A 113 -2.41 1.98 12.79
N THR A 114 -3.42 2.65 12.24
CA THR A 114 -3.34 4.09 11.88
C THR A 114 -2.97 4.94 13.10
N GLN A 115 -3.57 4.67 14.25
CA GLN A 115 -3.31 5.44 15.46
C GLN A 115 -2.02 4.96 16.15
N GLN A 116 -1.86 3.66 16.29
CA GLN A 116 -0.72 3.07 17.01
C GLN A 116 0.61 3.39 16.34
N LEU A 117 0.67 3.38 15.04
CA LEU A 117 1.86 3.70 14.25
C LEU A 117 1.77 5.12 13.67
N GLY A 118 0.74 5.41 12.87
CA GLY A 118 0.66 6.65 12.12
C GLY A 118 0.59 7.90 13.01
N PHE A 119 -0.31 7.94 13.99
CA PHE A 119 -0.42 9.08 14.89
C PHE A 119 0.81 9.23 15.78
N ARG A 120 1.35 8.10 16.28
CA ARG A 120 2.54 8.10 17.14
C ARG A 120 3.75 8.67 16.41
N ILE A 121 4.08 8.14 15.24
CA ILE A 121 5.20 8.61 14.42
C ILE A 121 5.00 10.08 14.02
N ALA A 122 3.80 10.43 13.55
CA ALA A 122 3.50 11.81 13.16
C ALA A 122 3.70 12.81 14.31
N ARG A 123 3.21 12.47 15.52
CA ARG A 123 3.38 13.34 16.70
C ARG A 123 4.84 13.50 17.10
N ASN A 124 5.59 12.39 17.13
CA ASN A 124 6.98 12.38 17.55
C ASN A 124 7.87 13.20 16.60
N LEU A 125 7.55 13.17 15.30
CA LEU A 125 8.29 13.92 14.26
C LEU A 125 7.71 15.31 13.97
N GLY A 126 6.63 15.70 14.65
CA GLY A 126 6.00 17.01 14.43
C GLY A 126 5.29 17.17 13.10
N ILE A 127 4.85 16.07 12.49
CA ILE A 127 4.11 16.10 11.21
C ILE A 127 2.68 16.58 11.49
N ASP A 128 2.23 17.58 10.74
CA ASP A 128 0.96 18.25 11.04
C ASP A 128 -0.27 17.48 10.54
N ARG A 129 -0.11 16.67 9.48
CA ARG A 129 -1.23 16.01 8.81
C ARG A 129 -0.89 14.61 8.36
N ILE A 130 -1.90 13.72 8.43
CA ILE A 130 -1.87 12.35 7.93
C ILE A 130 -2.86 12.24 6.77
N TYR A 131 -2.48 11.60 5.67
CA TYR A 131 -3.27 11.55 4.44
C TYR A 131 -4.01 10.22 4.31
N CYS A 132 -5.33 10.28 4.12
CA CYS A 132 -6.16 9.13 3.79
C CYS A 132 -6.09 8.87 2.27
N VAL A 133 -5.61 7.68 1.86
CA VAL A 133 -5.31 7.41 0.43
C VAL A 133 -6.02 6.20 -0.16
N ASP A 134 -6.73 5.40 0.64
CA ASP A 134 -7.45 4.24 0.14
C ASP A 134 -8.68 4.63 -0.67
N ASN A 135 -8.96 3.87 -1.74
CA ASN A 135 -10.16 4.02 -2.52
C ASN A 135 -10.53 2.68 -3.15
N MET A 136 -11.74 2.20 -2.85
CA MET A 136 -12.22 0.94 -3.39
C MET A 136 -12.14 0.90 -4.92
N GLY A 137 -11.83 -0.27 -5.45
CA GLY A 137 -11.82 -0.51 -6.89
C GLY A 137 -13.21 -0.35 -7.51
N VAL A 138 -13.24 -0.24 -8.83
CA VAL A 138 -14.48 -0.21 -9.61
C VAL A 138 -14.54 -1.45 -10.48
N HIS A 139 -15.62 -2.18 -10.37
CA HIS A 139 -15.88 -3.34 -11.19
C HIS A 139 -16.44 -2.95 -12.56
N TYR A 140 -16.12 -3.77 -13.55
CA TYR A 140 -16.73 -3.71 -14.88
C TYR A 140 -18.23 -4.05 -14.82
N ASP A 141 -18.98 -3.65 -15.84
CA ASP A 141 -20.45 -3.83 -15.90
C ASP A 141 -20.85 -5.31 -15.81
N ASN A 142 -20.09 -6.24 -16.41
CA ASN A 142 -20.35 -7.68 -16.31
C ASN A 142 -20.29 -8.19 -14.86
N ILE A 143 -19.38 -7.65 -14.04
CA ILE A 143 -19.25 -7.99 -12.61
C ILE A 143 -20.35 -7.31 -11.79
N GLN A 144 -20.73 -6.06 -12.10
CA GLN A 144 -21.86 -5.40 -11.47
C GLN A 144 -23.17 -6.16 -11.75
N ASN A 145 -23.37 -6.65 -13.00
CA ASN A 145 -24.51 -7.47 -13.38
C ASN A 145 -24.49 -8.83 -12.67
N LEU A 146 -23.32 -9.44 -12.46
CA LEU A 146 -23.20 -10.65 -11.66
C LEU A 146 -23.65 -10.43 -10.22
N PHE A 147 -23.25 -9.32 -9.60
CA PHE A 147 -23.66 -8.99 -8.23
C PHE A 147 -25.15 -8.71 -8.11
N ALA A 148 -25.79 -8.21 -9.17
CA ALA A 148 -27.24 -7.98 -9.21
C ALA A 148 -28.05 -9.27 -9.42
N ASP A 149 -27.43 -10.35 -9.88
CA ASP A 149 -28.05 -11.68 -10.07
C ASP A 149 -27.72 -12.59 -8.88
N SER A 150 -28.72 -12.88 -8.07
CA SER A 150 -28.54 -13.67 -6.84
C SER A 150 -28.01 -15.08 -7.08
N ALA A 151 -28.37 -15.72 -8.20
CA ALA A 151 -27.91 -17.08 -8.50
C ALA A 151 -26.42 -17.07 -8.90
N ARG A 152 -26.00 -16.11 -9.73
CA ARG A 152 -24.61 -15.92 -10.14
C ARG A 152 -23.73 -15.50 -8.96
N LEU A 153 -24.22 -14.60 -8.12
CA LEU A 153 -23.51 -14.18 -6.91
C LEU A 153 -23.29 -15.38 -5.97
N THR A 154 -24.33 -16.21 -5.75
CA THR A 154 -24.21 -17.44 -4.94
C THR A 154 -23.19 -18.40 -5.53
N ALA A 155 -23.13 -18.56 -6.86
CA ALA A 155 -22.15 -19.41 -7.53
C ALA A 155 -20.71 -18.89 -7.34
N LEU A 156 -20.49 -17.57 -7.50
CA LEU A 156 -19.20 -16.92 -7.24
C LEU A 156 -18.79 -17.09 -5.77
N GLU A 157 -19.70 -16.84 -4.82
CA GLU A 157 -19.42 -17.01 -3.38
C GLU A 157 -19.10 -18.47 -3.05
N HIS A 158 -19.86 -19.44 -3.62
CA HIS A 158 -19.57 -20.85 -3.44
C HIS A 158 -18.17 -21.19 -3.94
N TYR A 159 -17.78 -20.73 -5.14
CA TYR A 159 -16.42 -20.91 -5.65
C TYR A 159 -15.39 -20.23 -4.76
N TYR A 160 -15.65 -19.00 -4.33
CA TYR A 160 -14.76 -18.23 -3.46
C TYR A 160 -14.45 -18.97 -2.14
N PHE A 161 -15.43 -19.65 -1.56
CA PHE A 161 -15.25 -20.35 -0.28
C PHE A 161 -14.82 -21.82 -0.42
N ASN A 162 -15.04 -22.45 -1.55
CA ASN A 162 -14.84 -23.91 -1.73
C ASN A 162 -13.86 -24.28 -2.84
N SER A 163 -13.27 -23.32 -3.54
CA SER A 163 -12.29 -23.61 -4.59
C SER A 163 -11.09 -24.42 -4.04
N PRO A 164 -10.59 -25.41 -4.79
CA PRO A 164 -9.40 -26.17 -4.41
C PRO A 164 -8.17 -25.27 -4.29
N TYR A 165 -8.17 -24.11 -4.95
CA TYR A 165 -7.07 -23.15 -4.90
C TYR A 165 -7.05 -22.33 -3.62
N ARG A 166 -8.17 -22.24 -2.87
CA ARG A 166 -8.21 -21.55 -1.58
C ARG A 166 -7.28 -22.17 -0.54
N HIS A 167 -7.03 -23.47 -0.63
CA HIS A 167 -6.17 -24.18 0.30
C HIS A 167 -4.68 -24.13 -0.09
N ILE A 168 -4.35 -23.58 -1.27
CA ILE A 168 -3.00 -23.18 -1.62
C ILE A 168 -2.80 -21.80 -0.99
N THR A 169 -2.86 -21.79 0.35
CA THR A 169 -2.84 -20.56 1.12
C THR A 169 -1.41 -20.06 1.26
N LEU A 170 -1.30 -18.74 1.31
CA LEU A 170 -0.19 -18.00 1.84
C LEU A 170 0.35 -18.70 3.09
N ARG A 171 1.64 -18.79 3.17
CA ARG A 171 2.32 -19.14 4.42
C ARG A 171 1.96 -18.04 5.43
N GLU A 172 1.09 -18.38 6.37
CA GLU A 172 0.73 -17.45 7.42
C GLU A 172 1.81 -17.44 8.52
N ALA A 173 1.94 -16.31 9.19
CA ALA A 173 2.92 -16.16 10.27
C ALA A 173 2.55 -16.96 11.53
N GLY A 174 1.41 -17.66 11.56
CA GLY A 174 0.91 -18.41 12.71
C GLY A 174 0.36 -17.49 13.80
N ARG A 175 0.31 -18.01 15.05
CA ARG A 175 -0.10 -17.23 16.22
C ARG A 175 0.87 -16.07 16.45
N ILE A 176 0.34 -14.90 16.85
CA ILE A 176 1.16 -13.73 17.14
C ILE A 176 1.81 -13.87 18.50
N GLU A 177 3.06 -14.29 18.52
CA GLU A 177 3.92 -14.31 19.70
C GLU A 177 4.70 -12.99 19.84
N SER A 178 5.13 -12.41 18.71
CA SER A 178 5.78 -11.11 18.58
C SER A 178 5.19 -10.31 17.42
N VAL A 179 4.80 -9.06 17.68
CA VAL A 179 4.32 -8.12 16.65
C VAL A 179 5.47 -7.74 15.71
N ILE A 180 6.69 -7.57 16.23
CA ILE A 180 7.86 -7.24 15.41
C ILE A 180 8.12 -8.36 14.41
N ASP A 181 8.15 -9.62 14.85
CA ASP A 181 8.41 -10.75 13.95
C ASP A 181 7.31 -10.94 12.92
N HIS A 182 6.04 -10.70 13.28
CA HIS A 182 4.93 -10.73 12.34
C HIS A 182 5.03 -9.62 11.28
N VAL A 183 5.36 -8.40 11.69
CA VAL A 183 5.51 -7.28 10.76
C VAL A 183 6.73 -7.52 9.86
N LEU A 184 7.84 -8.03 10.37
CA LEU A 184 9.00 -8.44 9.58
C LEU A 184 8.63 -9.51 8.54
N PHE A 185 7.91 -10.56 8.95
CA PHE A 185 7.47 -11.63 8.07
C PHE A 185 6.63 -11.09 6.91
N TYR A 186 5.63 -10.24 7.20
CA TYR A 186 4.74 -9.70 6.16
C TYR A 186 5.43 -8.70 5.20
N ASN A 187 6.50 -8.06 5.65
CA ASN A 187 7.26 -7.13 4.81
C ASN A 187 8.43 -7.81 4.06
N HIS A 188 8.61 -9.14 4.26
CA HIS A 188 9.66 -9.87 3.55
C HIS A 188 9.33 -10.05 2.06
N PRO A 189 10.25 -9.79 1.12
CA PRO A 189 9.99 -9.85 -0.32
C PRO A 189 9.41 -11.19 -0.80
N ASP A 190 9.85 -12.30 -0.23
CA ASP A 190 9.33 -13.62 -0.61
C ASP A 190 7.86 -13.78 -0.22
N GLN A 191 7.47 -13.28 0.97
CA GLN A 191 6.09 -13.29 1.42
C GLN A 191 5.20 -12.39 0.56
N ILE A 192 5.69 -11.21 0.18
CA ILE A 192 4.99 -10.28 -0.70
C ILE A 192 4.79 -10.91 -2.09
N ARG A 193 5.80 -11.57 -2.61
CA ARG A 193 5.73 -12.27 -3.91
C ARG A 193 4.76 -13.44 -3.86
N GLU A 194 4.77 -14.23 -2.78
CA GLU A 194 3.84 -15.34 -2.58
C GLU A 194 2.39 -14.81 -2.49
N SER A 195 2.16 -13.71 -1.76
CA SER A 195 0.86 -13.04 -1.72
C SER A 195 0.34 -12.72 -3.13
N LEU A 196 1.15 -12.06 -3.97
CA LEU A 196 0.72 -11.74 -5.33
C LEU A 196 0.36 -12.99 -6.14
N SER A 197 1.07 -14.11 -5.94
CA SER A 197 0.81 -15.36 -6.67
C SER A 197 -0.59 -15.92 -6.37
N THR A 198 -1.10 -15.75 -5.16
CA THR A 198 -2.44 -16.24 -4.77
C THR A 198 -3.55 -15.47 -5.47
N TYR A 199 -3.36 -14.17 -5.75
CA TYR A 199 -4.30 -13.35 -6.52
C TYR A 199 -4.40 -13.75 -8.00
N LEU A 200 -3.49 -14.60 -8.50
CA LEU A 200 -3.54 -15.20 -9.84
C LEU A 200 -4.17 -16.59 -9.82
N LEU A 201 -4.54 -17.10 -8.65
CA LEU A 201 -5.14 -18.43 -8.49
C LEU A 201 -6.62 -18.35 -8.12
N HIS A 202 -6.97 -17.55 -7.12
CA HIS A 202 -8.30 -17.55 -6.52
C HIS A 202 -8.70 -16.16 -6.01
N PRO A 203 -9.87 -15.64 -6.42
CA PRO A 203 -10.88 -16.19 -7.36
C PRO A 203 -10.60 -15.93 -8.85
N PHE A 204 -9.39 -15.51 -9.21
CA PHE A 204 -8.97 -15.14 -10.57
C PHE A 204 -9.36 -16.19 -11.63
N LYS A 205 -9.35 -17.49 -11.28
CA LYS A 205 -9.70 -18.61 -12.17
C LYS A 205 -11.20 -18.93 -12.23
N TYR A 206 -12.06 -18.10 -11.65
CA TYR A 206 -13.49 -18.33 -11.73
C TYR A 206 -14.02 -18.02 -13.13
N GLU A 207 -14.76 -18.95 -13.72
CA GLU A 207 -15.49 -18.80 -14.97
C GLU A 207 -16.87 -19.46 -14.81
N GLU A 208 -17.90 -18.83 -15.34
CA GLU A 208 -19.25 -19.40 -15.47
C GLU A 208 -19.34 -20.25 -16.75
N SER A 209 -18.58 -19.83 -17.78
CA SER A 209 -18.42 -20.52 -19.05
C SER A 209 -16.98 -20.36 -19.53
N PRO A 210 -16.40 -21.35 -20.20
CA PRO A 210 -15.00 -21.28 -20.64
C PRO A 210 -14.71 -20.03 -21.47
N GLY A 211 -13.77 -19.22 -20.98
CA GLY A 211 -13.28 -18.02 -21.68
C GLY A 211 -14.10 -16.74 -21.43
N ASP A 212 -14.99 -16.71 -20.43
CA ASP A 212 -15.75 -15.50 -20.09
C ASP A 212 -14.96 -14.50 -19.22
N PHE A 213 -13.81 -14.89 -18.66
CA PHE A 213 -12.89 -14.08 -17.88
C PHE A 213 -13.49 -13.42 -16.63
N ILE A 214 -14.58 -13.93 -16.07
CA ILE A 214 -15.27 -13.30 -14.92
C ILE A 214 -14.34 -13.16 -13.73
N GLY A 215 -13.55 -14.17 -13.40
CA GLY A 215 -12.59 -14.09 -12.29
C GLY A 215 -11.49 -13.07 -12.53
N VAL A 216 -11.03 -12.92 -13.78
CA VAL A 216 -10.04 -11.90 -14.19
C VAL A 216 -10.64 -10.49 -14.00
N ASP A 217 -11.85 -10.28 -14.51
CA ASP A 217 -12.54 -8.98 -14.41
C ASP A 217 -12.86 -8.63 -12.95
N PHE A 218 -13.27 -9.62 -12.15
CA PHE A 218 -13.52 -9.45 -10.73
C PHE A 218 -12.27 -8.98 -10.00
N GLU A 219 -11.14 -9.68 -10.16
CA GLU A 219 -9.87 -9.31 -9.48
C GLU A 219 -9.28 -8.00 -10.02
N SER A 220 -9.40 -7.75 -11.33
CA SER A 220 -8.96 -6.48 -11.92
C SER A 220 -9.71 -5.30 -11.30
N GLY A 221 -11.03 -5.41 -11.12
CA GLY A 221 -11.84 -4.38 -10.46
C GLY A 221 -11.59 -4.28 -8.96
N ARG A 222 -11.61 -5.43 -8.26
CA ARG A 222 -11.51 -5.49 -6.79
C ARG A 222 -10.13 -5.10 -6.29
N TRP A 223 -9.05 -5.66 -6.87
CA TRP A 223 -7.71 -5.58 -6.29
C TRP A 223 -6.77 -4.68 -7.08
N TYR A 224 -6.54 -4.96 -8.37
CA TYR A 224 -5.60 -4.17 -9.17
C TYR A 224 -6.05 -2.72 -9.29
N ASN A 225 -7.32 -2.47 -9.59
CA ASN A 225 -7.87 -1.12 -9.70
C ASN A 225 -7.81 -0.37 -8.35
N ARG A 226 -8.08 -1.04 -7.20
CA ARG A 226 -7.94 -0.44 -5.86
C ARG A 226 -6.52 0.02 -5.60
N ASN A 227 -5.52 -0.82 -5.84
CA ASN A 227 -4.11 -0.47 -5.62
C ASN A 227 -3.63 0.65 -6.57
N LEU A 228 -4.07 0.67 -7.83
CA LEU A 228 -3.80 1.78 -8.74
C LEU A 228 -4.43 3.09 -8.26
N ARG A 229 -5.62 3.07 -7.66
CA ARG A 229 -6.26 4.25 -7.07
C ARG A 229 -5.51 4.74 -5.84
N ILE A 230 -5.06 3.84 -4.97
CA ILE A 230 -4.21 4.18 -3.83
C ILE A 230 -2.93 4.85 -4.33
N PHE A 231 -2.23 4.24 -5.28
CA PHE A 231 -1.03 4.80 -5.89
C PHE A 231 -1.28 6.19 -6.48
N ARG A 232 -2.41 6.38 -7.22
CA ARG A 232 -2.79 7.68 -7.76
C ARG A 232 -3.09 8.72 -6.68
N ASN A 233 -3.67 8.31 -5.55
CA ASN A 233 -3.90 9.22 -4.42
C ASN A 233 -2.58 9.66 -3.77
N ILE A 234 -1.58 8.78 -3.67
CA ILE A 234 -0.22 9.15 -3.25
C ILE A 234 0.40 10.17 -4.22
N GLN A 235 0.27 9.98 -5.53
CA GLN A 235 0.77 10.93 -6.52
C GLN A 235 0.12 12.32 -6.41
N ARG A 236 -1.10 12.43 -5.88
CA ARG A 236 -1.82 13.72 -5.69
C ARG A 236 -1.38 14.50 -4.47
N ILE A 237 -0.63 13.89 -3.56
CA ILE A 237 -0.09 14.60 -2.40
C ILE A 237 0.94 15.61 -2.90
N GLU A 238 0.73 16.88 -2.58
CA GLU A 238 1.72 17.93 -2.85
C GLU A 238 2.98 17.64 -2.05
N ARG A 239 4.12 17.66 -2.73
CA ARG A 239 5.42 17.33 -2.16
C ARG A 239 6.56 18.09 -2.83
N THR A 240 7.66 18.19 -2.12
CA THR A 240 8.93 18.77 -2.57
C THR A 240 9.98 17.66 -2.70
N SER A 241 11.17 17.99 -3.18
CA SER A 241 12.33 17.07 -3.26
C SER A 241 12.80 16.59 -1.88
N ASP A 242 12.53 17.35 -0.81
CA ASP A 242 12.96 17.00 0.55
C ASP A 242 11.99 16.04 1.26
N ASP A 243 10.82 15.79 0.65
CA ASP A 243 9.80 14.97 1.26
C ASP A 243 10.11 13.48 1.19
N ARG A 244 9.66 12.76 2.22
CA ARG A 244 9.77 11.31 2.38
C ARG A 244 8.42 10.78 2.85
N ILE A 245 7.88 9.80 2.14
CA ILE A 245 6.54 9.27 2.40
C ILE A 245 6.64 7.96 3.16
N LEU A 246 6.00 7.88 4.31
CA LEU A 246 5.69 6.62 4.98
C LEU A 246 4.24 6.27 4.68
N MET A 247 4.02 5.11 4.06
CA MET A 247 2.68 4.56 3.86
C MET A 247 2.45 3.38 4.79
N ILE A 248 1.45 3.47 5.66
CA ILE A 248 1.01 2.39 6.54
C ILE A 248 -0.25 1.77 5.94
N VAL A 249 -0.19 0.46 5.65
CA VAL A 249 -1.21 -0.24 4.87
C VAL A 249 -1.31 -1.71 5.27
N GLY A 250 -2.47 -2.33 5.07
CA GLY A 250 -2.62 -3.77 5.25
C GLY A 250 -1.64 -4.55 4.37
N LYS A 251 -1.05 -5.59 4.93
CA LYS A 251 0.04 -6.39 4.35
C LYS A 251 -0.18 -6.82 2.89
N GLU A 252 -1.43 -7.14 2.54
CA GLU A 252 -1.74 -7.62 1.19
C GLU A 252 -1.52 -6.57 0.11
N HIS A 253 -1.68 -5.28 0.44
CA HIS A 253 -1.44 -4.19 -0.51
C HIS A 253 0.01 -4.08 -0.96
N LEU A 254 0.96 -4.59 -0.17
CA LEU A 254 2.38 -4.58 -0.51
C LEU A 254 2.67 -5.28 -1.84
N ASN A 255 1.88 -6.29 -2.19
CA ASN A 255 2.10 -7.12 -3.38
C ASN A 255 2.02 -6.37 -4.71
N LEU A 256 1.23 -5.29 -4.77
CA LEU A 256 1.14 -4.41 -5.95
C LEU A 256 1.78 -3.05 -5.69
N LEU A 257 1.62 -2.46 -4.50
CA LEU A 257 2.14 -1.12 -4.22
C LEU A 257 3.66 -1.07 -4.28
N ASN A 258 4.36 -2.08 -3.71
CA ASN A 258 5.81 -2.12 -3.78
C ASN A 258 6.31 -2.21 -5.23
N LEU A 259 5.64 -3.04 -6.05
CA LEU A 259 5.93 -3.11 -7.48
C LEU A 259 5.72 -1.76 -8.17
N PHE A 260 4.62 -1.06 -7.87
CA PHE A 260 4.32 0.23 -8.48
C PHE A 260 5.34 1.30 -8.08
N PHE A 261 5.76 1.34 -6.81
CA PHE A 261 6.77 2.28 -6.34
C PHE A 261 8.16 1.96 -6.91
N ASP A 262 8.54 0.69 -6.97
CA ASP A 262 9.84 0.25 -7.49
C ASP A 262 10.04 0.61 -8.97
N ILE A 263 9.00 0.46 -9.80
CA ILE A 263 9.06 0.78 -11.23
C ILE A 263 8.73 2.24 -11.56
N SER A 264 8.31 3.02 -10.58
CA SER A 264 7.92 4.42 -10.78
C SER A 264 9.14 5.30 -11.08
N ARG A 265 8.92 6.32 -11.92
CA ARG A 265 9.92 7.36 -12.15
C ARG A 265 9.81 8.53 -11.17
N GLU A 266 8.75 8.58 -10.38
CA GLU A 266 8.45 9.65 -9.43
C GLU A 266 8.85 9.28 -8.00
N PHE A 267 9.01 7.98 -7.72
CA PHE A 267 9.26 7.48 -6.38
C PHE A 267 10.49 6.57 -6.35
N GLU A 268 11.19 6.60 -5.21
CA GLU A 268 12.24 5.65 -4.84
C GLU A 268 11.71 4.74 -3.72
N PHE A 269 11.53 3.45 -4.01
CA PHE A 269 11.07 2.51 -2.99
C PHE A 269 12.14 2.26 -1.94
N VAL A 270 11.79 2.42 -0.67
CA VAL A 270 12.66 2.16 0.49
C VAL A 270 12.08 1.02 1.31
N SER A 271 12.84 -0.05 1.47
CA SER A 271 12.43 -1.22 2.27
C SER A 271 12.33 -0.87 3.76
N PRO A 272 11.26 -1.29 4.46
CA PRO A 272 11.16 -1.11 5.91
C PRO A 272 12.01 -2.11 6.71
N LEU A 273 12.49 -3.21 6.09
CA LEU A 273 13.15 -4.31 6.81
C LEU A 273 14.34 -3.89 7.67
N PRO A 274 15.29 -3.04 7.19
CA PRO A 274 16.43 -2.64 8.04
C PRO A 274 16.00 -1.89 9.30
N TYR A 275 14.89 -1.16 9.23
CA TYR A 275 14.32 -0.44 10.37
C TYR A 275 13.58 -1.40 11.32
N LEU A 276 12.82 -2.35 10.77
CA LEU A 276 12.11 -3.34 11.56
C LEU A 276 13.06 -4.29 12.31
N GLU A 277 14.17 -4.69 11.69
CA GLU A 277 15.20 -5.47 12.38
C GLU A 277 15.79 -4.69 13.57
N LYS A 278 16.02 -3.40 13.40
CA LYS A 278 16.49 -2.52 14.46
C LYS A 278 15.48 -2.35 15.60
N ALA A 279 14.17 -2.53 15.33
CA ALA A 279 13.15 -2.48 16.38
C ALA A 279 13.35 -3.54 17.47
N LYS A 280 14.03 -4.65 17.17
CA LYS A 280 14.38 -5.71 18.14
C LYS A 280 15.37 -5.26 19.21
N ASP A 281 16.06 -4.13 18.99
CA ASP A 281 17.09 -3.62 19.89
C ASP A 281 16.50 -2.64 20.95
N PHE A 282 15.24 -2.31 20.83
CA PHE A 282 14.53 -1.39 21.74
C PHE A 282 13.69 -2.14 22.75
#